data_aeae3bfbaf5d58c72c4260d7c75fb2bb
#
_entry.id   aeae3bfbaf5d58c72c4260d7c75fb2bb
#
_cell.length_a   1.000
_cell.length_b   1.000
_cell.length_c   1.000
_cell.angle_alpha   90.00
_cell.angle_beta   90.00
_cell.angle_gamma   90.00
#
_symmetry.space_group_name_H-M   'P 1'
#
loop_
_entity.id
_entity.type
_entity.pdbx_description
1 polymer ?
#
loop_
_entity_poly.entity_id
_entity_poly.type
_entity_poly.pdbx_seq_one_letter_code
_entity_poly.pdbx_strand_id
1 'polypeptide(L)'
;DAFDYVPGVTEVHSPIDHALKERRGVCQDFAHIMIAAARKWGIPARYVSGYLHHRPRSRDRSGQDATHAWVEAYLPSLGWVGFDPTNDMAADERHIRAAVGRDYADVPPTRGTFKGIAESELAIAVAVEPTQAPVRHEDFLRVARPMSSPQPTASVPERIYHQQQQQQQQQQQ
;
A
#
# COMPACT_ATOMS: atom_id res chain seq x y z
N ASP A 1 -12.50 18.37 -2.46
CA ASP A 1 -11.50 17.50 -1.86
C ASP A 1 -10.38 18.34 -1.24
N ALA A 2 -9.89 17.93 -0.07
CA ALA A 2 -8.88 18.69 0.66
C ALA A 2 -7.46 18.39 0.17
N PHE A 3 -7.26 17.22 -0.51
CA PHE A 3 -5.97 16.73 -0.97
C PHE A 3 -6.07 16.09 -2.37
N ASP A 4 -5.04 16.29 -3.18
CA ASP A 4 -4.90 15.67 -4.48
C ASP A 4 -4.03 14.41 -4.40
N TYR A 5 -4.47 13.33 -5.03
CA TYR A 5 -3.66 12.12 -5.20
C TYR A 5 -2.69 12.31 -6.37
N VAL A 6 -1.40 12.40 -6.09
CA VAL A 6 -0.36 12.64 -7.10
C VAL A 6 0.81 11.69 -6.88
N PRO A 7 0.94 10.64 -7.71
CA PRO A 7 2.09 9.74 -7.65
C PRO A 7 3.41 10.46 -7.87
N GLY A 8 4.44 10.12 -7.06
CA GLY A 8 5.80 10.64 -7.20
C GLY A 8 6.04 12.04 -6.63
N VAL A 9 5.05 12.64 -5.94
CA VAL A 9 5.21 13.95 -5.28
C VAL A 9 5.85 13.83 -3.91
N THR A 10 5.77 12.67 -3.29
CA THR A 10 6.39 12.32 -2.02
C THR A 10 7.22 11.05 -2.16
N GLU A 11 8.21 10.91 -1.29
CA GLU A 11 9.03 9.72 -1.12
C GLU A 11 8.63 8.99 0.16
N VAL A 12 9.07 7.73 0.28
CA VAL A 12 8.76 6.88 1.45
C VAL A 12 9.08 7.54 2.79
N HIS A 13 10.17 8.32 2.82
CA HIS A 13 10.64 9.02 4.02
C HIS A 13 10.24 10.50 4.07
N SER A 14 9.39 10.97 3.16
CA SER A 14 8.91 12.34 3.20
C SER A 14 8.17 12.62 4.51
N PRO A 15 8.49 13.73 5.21
CA PRO A 15 7.75 14.09 6.41
C PRO A 15 6.26 14.33 6.08
N ILE A 16 5.38 13.96 6.97
CA ILE A 16 3.93 14.19 6.86
C ILE A 16 3.59 15.68 6.61
N ASP A 17 4.38 16.57 7.17
CA ASP A 17 4.24 18.03 7.00
C ASP A 17 4.35 18.46 5.54
N HIS A 18 5.14 17.76 4.74
CA HIS A 18 5.26 18.05 3.32
C HIS A 18 3.92 17.81 2.59
N ALA A 19 3.32 16.64 2.75
CA ALA A 19 2.02 16.31 2.16
C ALA A 19 0.91 17.25 2.68
N LEU A 20 0.94 17.62 3.97
CA LEU A 20 -0.02 18.56 4.55
C LEU A 20 0.10 19.95 3.94
N LYS A 21 1.31 20.47 3.74
CA LYS A 21 1.57 21.79 3.17
C LYS A 21 1.20 21.87 1.69
N GLU A 22 1.63 20.88 0.91
CA GLU A 22 1.39 20.84 -0.52
C GLU A 22 -0.03 20.40 -0.87
N ARG A 23 -0.76 19.81 0.10
CA ARG A 23 -2.07 19.15 -0.10
C ARG A 23 -2.06 18.11 -1.20
N ARG A 24 -0.95 17.41 -1.34
CA ARG A 24 -0.70 16.38 -2.34
C ARG A 24 0.04 15.22 -1.71
N GLY A 25 -0.22 14.02 -2.20
CA GLY A 25 0.45 12.83 -1.73
C GLY A 25 -0.11 11.56 -2.34
N VAL A 26 0.29 10.44 -1.77
CA VAL A 26 -0.17 9.10 -2.13
C VAL A 26 -0.87 8.43 -0.93
N CYS A 27 -1.33 7.19 -1.11
CA CYS A 27 -2.06 6.46 -0.07
C CYS A 27 -1.32 6.38 1.27
N GLN A 28 0.00 6.24 1.24
CA GLN A 28 0.85 6.25 2.44
C GLN A 28 0.74 7.57 3.20
N ASP A 29 0.83 8.71 2.51
CA ASP A 29 0.76 10.03 3.12
C ASP A 29 -0.59 10.27 3.78
N PHE A 30 -1.66 9.95 3.07
CA PHE A 30 -3.03 10.15 3.57
C PHE A 30 -3.33 9.25 4.77
N ALA A 31 -2.83 8.00 4.74
CA ALA A 31 -2.92 7.11 5.90
C ALA A 31 -2.18 7.69 7.12
N HIS A 32 -0.95 8.19 6.95
CA HIS A 32 -0.20 8.79 8.05
C HIS A 32 -0.85 10.06 8.59
N ILE A 33 -1.39 10.93 7.72
CA ILE A 33 -2.13 12.13 8.14
C ILE A 33 -3.35 11.74 8.99
N MET A 34 -4.14 10.78 8.53
CA MET A 34 -5.32 10.33 9.26
C MET A 34 -4.95 9.67 10.60
N ILE A 35 -3.88 8.85 10.64
CA ILE A 35 -3.38 8.26 11.89
C ILE A 35 -2.95 9.34 12.87
N ALA A 36 -2.21 10.35 12.42
CA ALA A 36 -1.77 11.46 13.26
C ALA A 36 -2.97 12.23 13.84
N ALA A 37 -3.98 12.52 13.02
CA ALA A 37 -5.20 13.18 13.45
C ALA A 37 -5.98 12.34 14.47
N ALA A 38 -6.18 11.04 14.21
CA ALA A 38 -6.86 10.12 15.12
C ALA A 38 -6.16 10.06 16.49
N ARG A 39 -4.84 9.88 16.48
CA ARG A 39 -4.02 9.83 17.71
C ARG A 39 -4.05 11.15 18.48
N LYS A 40 -4.07 12.28 17.78
CA LYS A 40 -4.23 13.61 18.39
C LYS A 40 -5.54 13.74 19.19
N TRP A 41 -6.60 13.07 18.75
CA TRP A 41 -7.88 13.02 19.41
C TRP A 41 -8.02 11.85 20.41
N GLY A 42 -6.95 11.13 20.71
CA GLY A 42 -6.95 10.00 21.62
C GLY A 42 -7.60 8.73 21.06
N ILE A 43 -7.81 8.65 19.75
CA ILE A 43 -8.35 7.47 19.08
C ILE A 43 -7.18 6.56 18.69
N PRO A 44 -7.10 5.31 19.22
CA PRO A 44 -6.09 4.37 18.79
C PRO A 44 -6.23 4.10 17.28
N ALA A 45 -5.14 4.26 16.55
CA ALA A 45 -5.12 4.06 15.12
C ALA A 45 -3.83 3.36 14.67
N ARG A 46 -3.93 2.54 13.63
CA ARG A 46 -2.82 1.78 13.07
C ARG A 46 -2.79 1.84 11.55
N TYR A 47 -1.60 1.72 11.02
CA TYR A 47 -1.34 1.67 9.59
C TYR A 47 -1.64 0.26 9.07
N VAL A 48 -2.27 0.18 7.92
CA VAL A 48 -2.53 -1.07 7.22
C VAL A 48 -1.85 -1.04 5.86
N SER A 49 -1.07 -2.06 5.58
CA SER A 49 -0.51 -2.33 4.26
C SER A 49 -1.24 -3.51 3.64
N GLY A 50 -1.57 -3.42 2.36
CA GLY A 50 -2.30 -4.46 1.66
C GLY A 50 -2.52 -4.17 0.18
N TYR A 51 -3.64 -4.66 -0.31
CA TYR A 51 -4.03 -4.55 -1.72
C TYR A 51 -5.47 -4.11 -1.83
N LEU A 52 -5.81 -3.40 -2.90
CA LEU A 52 -7.18 -3.01 -3.22
C LEU A 52 -7.61 -3.65 -4.53
N HIS A 53 -8.74 -4.34 -4.51
CA HIS A 53 -9.37 -4.81 -5.74
C HIS A 53 -10.14 -3.66 -6.42
N HIS A 54 -9.64 -3.19 -7.54
CA HIS A 54 -10.28 -2.13 -8.32
C HIS A 54 -11.41 -2.69 -9.17
N ARG A 55 -12.61 -2.17 -8.99
CA ARG A 55 -13.75 -2.52 -9.84
C ARG A 55 -13.70 -1.73 -11.17
N PRO A 56 -14.09 -2.32 -12.29
CA PRO A 56 -14.24 -1.58 -13.52
C PRO A 56 -15.11 -0.34 -13.31
N ARG A 57 -14.62 0.82 -13.77
CA ARG A 57 -15.30 2.13 -13.62
C ARG A 57 -15.42 2.64 -12.18
N SER A 58 -14.66 2.07 -11.22
CA SER A 58 -14.56 2.69 -9.89
C SER A 58 -13.93 4.08 -9.99
N ARG A 59 -14.21 4.93 -8.99
CA ARG A 59 -13.56 6.24 -8.86
C ARG A 59 -12.35 6.18 -7.93
N ASP A 60 -11.76 4.99 -7.78
CA ASP A 60 -10.60 4.81 -6.93
C ASP A 60 -9.44 5.68 -7.44
N ARG A 61 -8.78 6.40 -6.53
CA ARG A 61 -7.65 7.29 -6.85
C ARG A 61 -6.31 6.55 -6.86
N SER A 62 -6.21 5.45 -6.11
CA SER A 62 -5.01 4.62 -6.05
C SER A 62 -4.78 3.84 -7.35
N GLY A 63 -3.51 3.56 -7.68
CA GLY A 63 -3.15 2.77 -8.86
C GLY A 63 -3.59 1.32 -8.78
N GLN A 64 -3.95 0.73 -9.91
CA GLN A 64 -4.45 -0.65 -9.99
C GLN A 64 -3.37 -1.71 -9.74
N ASP A 65 -2.14 -1.43 -10.13
CA ASP A 65 -1.03 -2.40 -10.12
C ASP A 65 -0.05 -2.15 -8.96
N ALA A 66 -0.53 -1.55 -7.88
CA ALA A 66 0.29 -1.15 -6.74
C ALA A 66 -0.25 -1.71 -5.42
N THR A 67 0.62 -1.76 -4.42
CA THR A 67 0.20 -1.94 -3.03
C THR A 67 -0.64 -0.76 -2.58
N HIS A 68 -1.53 -0.98 -1.63
CA HIS A 68 -2.39 0.05 -1.07
C HIS A 68 -2.19 0.19 0.44
N ALA A 69 -2.45 1.39 0.94
CA ALA A 69 -2.37 1.69 2.36
C ALA A 69 -3.63 2.40 2.85
N TRP A 70 -4.06 2.04 4.05
CA TRP A 70 -5.20 2.66 4.72
C TRP A 70 -5.02 2.65 6.25
N VAL A 71 -6.03 3.05 6.96
CA VAL A 71 -6.02 3.18 8.43
C VAL A 71 -7.04 2.25 9.04
N GLU A 72 -6.71 1.63 10.16
CA GLU A 72 -7.71 1.09 11.08
C GLU A 72 -7.70 1.91 12.36
N ALA A 73 -8.87 2.37 12.77
CA ALA A 73 -9.09 3.07 14.03
C ALA A 73 -9.95 2.23 14.97
N TYR A 74 -9.62 2.25 16.27
CA TYR A 74 -10.39 1.53 17.27
C TYR A 74 -11.55 2.38 17.77
N LEU A 75 -12.76 1.93 17.48
CA LEU A 75 -13.99 2.57 17.91
C LEU A 75 -14.63 1.75 19.05
N PRO A 76 -14.99 2.39 20.19
CA PRO A 76 -15.74 1.69 21.23
C PRO A 76 -16.98 1.03 20.63
N SER A 77 -17.30 -0.17 21.04
CA SER A 77 -18.42 -1.00 20.56
C SER A 77 -18.29 -1.62 19.17
N LEU A 78 -17.40 -1.12 18.31
CA LEU A 78 -17.17 -1.65 16.95
C LEU A 78 -15.82 -2.37 16.80
N GLY A 79 -14.86 -2.07 17.69
CA GLY A 79 -13.49 -2.57 17.55
C GLY A 79 -12.69 -1.83 16.47
N TRP A 80 -11.83 -2.54 15.77
CA TRP A 80 -11.02 -1.97 14.69
C TRP A 80 -11.84 -1.82 13.42
N VAL A 81 -12.00 -0.59 12.96
CA VAL A 81 -12.72 -0.22 11.74
C VAL A 81 -11.74 0.38 10.74
N GLY A 82 -11.80 -0.09 9.49
CA GLY A 82 -10.95 0.37 8.40
C GLY A 82 -11.49 1.63 7.73
N PHE A 83 -10.60 2.59 7.45
CA PHE A 83 -10.87 3.82 6.73
C PHE A 83 -9.82 4.03 5.67
N ASP A 84 -10.25 4.26 4.44
CA ASP A 84 -9.38 4.56 3.30
C ASP A 84 -9.47 6.05 2.95
N PRO A 85 -8.56 6.89 3.49
CA PRO A 85 -8.58 8.32 3.22
C PRO A 85 -8.20 8.67 1.78
N THR A 86 -7.59 7.74 1.02
CA THR A 86 -7.25 7.94 -0.37
C THR A 86 -8.50 7.95 -1.23
N ASN A 87 -9.38 7.00 -0.99
CA ASN A 87 -10.58 6.79 -1.80
C ASN A 87 -11.84 7.36 -1.12
N ASP A 88 -11.68 8.05 0.02
CA ASP A 88 -12.76 8.68 0.80
C ASP A 88 -13.89 7.70 1.15
N MET A 89 -13.51 6.55 1.74
CA MET A 89 -14.46 5.49 2.05
C MET A 89 -14.06 4.68 3.30
N ALA A 90 -15.01 3.94 3.86
CA ALA A 90 -14.69 2.86 4.77
C ALA A 90 -14.09 1.68 4.00
N ALA A 91 -13.13 0.99 4.61
CA ALA A 91 -12.59 -0.23 4.01
C ALA A 91 -13.70 -1.29 3.91
N ASP A 92 -13.80 -1.92 2.76
CA ASP A 92 -14.80 -2.92 2.40
C ASP A 92 -14.13 -4.26 2.00
N GLU A 93 -14.91 -5.17 1.43
CA GLU A 93 -14.45 -6.49 0.98
C GLU A 93 -13.38 -6.44 -0.13
N ARG A 94 -13.14 -5.28 -0.72
CA ARG A 94 -12.10 -5.07 -1.75
C ARG A 94 -10.72 -4.85 -1.14
N HIS A 95 -10.66 -4.52 0.17
CA HIS A 95 -9.42 -4.26 0.88
C HIS A 95 -8.83 -5.54 1.45
N ILE A 96 -7.75 -6.01 0.85
CA ILE A 96 -7.05 -7.23 1.25
C ILE A 96 -5.90 -6.83 2.19
N ARG A 97 -6.11 -6.99 3.49
CA ARG A 97 -5.12 -6.66 4.52
C ARG A 97 -4.00 -7.69 4.54
N ALA A 98 -2.77 -7.24 4.28
CA ALA A 98 -1.56 -8.05 4.38
C ALA A 98 -0.87 -7.90 5.74
N ALA A 99 -0.71 -6.66 6.23
CA ALA A 99 -0.02 -6.40 7.49
C ALA A 99 -0.54 -5.13 8.18
N VAL A 100 -0.32 -5.03 9.49
CA VAL A 100 -0.65 -3.85 10.30
C VAL A 100 0.55 -3.43 11.13
N GLY A 101 0.73 -2.12 11.31
CA GLY A 101 1.83 -1.56 12.07
C GLY A 101 1.48 -0.18 12.65
N ARG A 102 2.44 0.44 13.34
CA ARG A 102 2.29 1.82 13.84
C ARG A 102 2.32 2.83 12.71
N ASP A 103 3.14 2.53 11.70
CA ASP A 103 3.40 3.32 10.51
C ASP A 103 3.94 2.43 9.38
N TYR A 104 4.31 3.04 8.25
CA TYR A 104 4.88 2.33 7.11
C TYR A 104 6.16 1.55 7.44
N ALA A 105 7.04 2.08 8.31
CA ALA A 105 8.32 1.45 8.62
C ALA A 105 8.17 0.09 9.31
N ASP A 106 7.06 -0.15 10.00
CA ASP A 106 6.77 -1.46 10.60
C ASP A 106 6.35 -2.51 9.56
N VAL A 107 5.74 -2.09 8.45
CA VAL A 107 5.08 -2.98 7.48
C VAL A 107 5.36 -2.61 6.01
N PRO A 108 6.62 -2.39 5.63
CA PRO A 108 6.92 -2.13 4.23
C PRO A 108 6.53 -3.36 3.38
N PRO A 109 5.98 -3.17 2.18
CA PRO A 109 5.57 -4.26 1.30
C PRO A 109 6.70 -5.24 0.96
N THR A 110 7.91 -4.71 0.90
CA THR A 110 9.13 -5.49 0.68
C THR A 110 10.21 -5.05 1.65
N ARG A 111 10.91 -6.02 2.23
CA ARG A 111 12.06 -5.79 3.10
C ARG A 111 13.08 -6.89 2.89
N GLY A 112 14.35 -6.51 2.73
CA GLY A 112 15.43 -7.47 2.58
C GLY A 112 16.77 -6.87 2.98
N THR A 113 17.77 -7.74 3.18
CA THR A 113 19.17 -7.36 3.35
C THR A 113 19.98 -8.00 2.24
N PHE A 114 20.81 -7.22 1.60
CA PHE A 114 21.71 -7.67 0.56
C PHE A 114 23.17 -7.39 1.00
N LYS A 115 24.07 -8.35 0.75
CA LYS A 115 25.52 -8.17 0.91
C LYS A 115 26.20 -8.47 -0.40
N GLY A 116 26.79 -7.45 -1.03
CA GLY A 116 27.49 -7.58 -2.30
C GLY A 116 27.72 -6.23 -2.96
N ILE A 117 28.46 -6.24 -4.07
CA ILE A 117 28.73 -5.07 -4.94
C ILE A 117 27.95 -5.11 -6.25
N ALA A 118 26.98 -6.01 -6.38
CA ALA A 118 26.13 -6.09 -7.56
C ALA A 118 24.98 -5.07 -7.45
N GLU A 119 24.61 -4.47 -8.57
CA GLU A 119 23.39 -3.68 -8.68
C GLU A 119 22.19 -4.61 -8.55
N SER A 120 21.19 -4.21 -7.77
CA SER A 120 19.94 -4.95 -7.63
C SER A 120 18.81 -4.22 -8.35
N GLU A 121 18.06 -4.96 -9.13
CA GLU A 121 16.84 -4.49 -9.78
C GLU A 121 15.65 -5.28 -9.23
N LEU A 122 14.61 -4.59 -8.77
CA LEU A 122 13.40 -5.23 -8.28
C LEU A 122 12.19 -4.73 -9.07
N ALA A 123 11.56 -5.64 -9.79
CA ALA A 123 10.27 -5.40 -10.44
C ALA A 123 9.14 -6.03 -9.61
N ILE A 124 8.11 -5.26 -9.31
CA ILE A 124 6.92 -5.72 -8.59
C ILE A 124 5.71 -5.53 -9.49
N ALA A 125 4.92 -6.59 -9.62
CA ALA A 125 3.61 -6.54 -10.25
C ALA A 125 2.57 -7.07 -9.26
N VAL A 126 1.44 -6.40 -9.17
CA VAL A 126 0.31 -6.78 -8.31
C VAL A 126 -0.90 -7.03 -9.20
N ALA A 127 -1.52 -8.19 -9.05
CA ALA A 127 -2.81 -8.50 -9.66
C ALA A 127 -3.77 -8.98 -8.58
N VAL A 128 -4.94 -8.37 -8.51
CA VAL A 128 -6.00 -8.75 -7.57
C VAL A 128 -7.23 -9.12 -8.35
N GLU A 129 -7.60 -10.40 -8.29
CA GLU A 129 -8.71 -10.96 -9.03
C GLU A 129 -9.74 -11.60 -8.09
N PRO A 130 -11.06 -11.43 -8.37
CA PRO A 130 -12.08 -12.12 -7.61
C PRO A 130 -12.01 -13.62 -7.88
N THR A 131 -12.17 -14.43 -6.82
CA THR A 131 -12.28 -15.88 -6.92
C THR A 131 -13.57 -16.37 -6.30
N GLN A 132 -14.16 -17.40 -6.89
CA GLN A 132 -15.34 -18.08 -6.33
C GLN A 132 -14.98 -19.29 -5.48
N ALA A 133 -13.73 -19.74 -5.52
CA ALA A 133 -13.30 -20.90 -4.76
C ALA A 133 -12.98 -20.51 -3.30
N PRO A 134 -13.52 -21.20 -2.29
CA PRO A 134 -13.04 -21.05 -0.93
C PRO A 134 -11.57 -21.47 -0.90
N VAL A 135 -10.70 -20.58 -0.49
CA VAL A 135 -9.26 -20.87 -0.34
C VAL A 135 -9.13 -21.87 0.80
N ARG A 136 -8.79 -23.13 0.48
CA ARG A 136 -8.46 -24.13 1.51
C ARG A 136 -7.08 -23.80 2.07
N HIS A 137 -6.91 -23.97 3.36
CA HIS A 137 -5.63 -23.72 4.05
C HIS A 137 -4.45 -24.47 3.40
N GLU A 138 -4.73 -25.60 2.78
CA GLU A 138 -3.77 -26.41 2.03
C GLU A 138 -3.25 -25.73 0.73
N ASP A 139 -4.02 -24.80 0.16
CA ASP A 139 -3.65 -24.14 -1.08
C ASP A 139 -2.56 -23.08 -0.84
N PHE A 140 -2.44 -22.49 0.38
CA PHE A 140 -1.36 -21.60 0.74
C PHE A 140 0.02 -22.27 0.70
N LEU A 141 0.09 -23.57 1.00
CA LEU A 141 1.35 -24.33 0.98
C LEU A 141 1.79 -24.70 -0.45
N ARG A 142 0.87 -24.67 -1.42
CA ARG A 142 1.17 -24.93 -2.84
C ARG A 142 1.67 -23.72 -3.59
N VAL A 143 1.30 -22.50 -3.17
CA VAL A 143 1.75 -21.24 -3.79
C VAL A 143 3.23 -20.96 -3.51
N ALA A 144 3.84 -21.63 -2.53
CA ALA A 144 5.27 -21.55 -2.23
C ALA A 144 6.19 -22.30 -3.24
N ARG A 145 5.67 -22.83 -4.35
CA ARG A 145 6.53 -23.27 -5.46
C ARG A 145 7.05 -22.03 -6.19
N PRO A 146 8.36 -21.93 -6.44
CA PRO A 146 8.90 -20.84 -7.24
C PRO A 146 8.20 -20.86 -8.60
N MET A 147 7.41 -19.86 -8.86
CA MET A 147 6.89 -19.62 -10.20
C MET A 147 8.10 -19.41 -11.12
N SER A 148 8.20 -20.22 -12.16
CA SER A 148 9.08 -19.91 -13.29
C SER A 148 8.80 -18.47 -13.71
N SER A 149 9.86 -17.65 -13.76
CA SER A 149 9.80 -16.23 -14.08
C SER A 149 8.81 -15.96 -15.21
N PRO A 150 7.80 -15.09 -15.01
CA PRO A 150 6.93 -14.72 -16.11
C PRO A 150 7.77 -14.06 -17.18
N GLN A 151 7.66 -14.51 -18.42
CA GLN A 151 8.17 -13.77 -19.55
C GLN A 151 7.49 -12.40 -19.56
N PRO A 152 8.22 -11.29 -19.76
CA PRO A 152 7.64 -9.97 -19.78
C PRO A 152 6.68 -9.83 -20.95
N THR A 153 5.40 -10.00 -20.70
CA THR A 153 4.33 -9.67 -21.65
C THR A 153 3.72 -8.36 -21.21
N ALA A 154 3.88 -7.35 -22.07
CA ALA A 154 3.38 -5.99 -21.99
C ALA A 154 4.16 -5.02 -21.09
N SER A 155 4.55 -3.91 -21.68
CA SER A 155 5.25 -2.80 -21.06
C SER A 155 4.43 -2.18 -19.94
N VAL A 156 4.87 -2.34 -18.71
CA VAL A 156 4.42 -1.52 -17.59
C VAL A 156 4.75 -0.07 -17.92
N PRO A 157 3.84 0.89 -17.73
CA PRO A 157 4.16 2.30 -17.97
C PRO A 157 5.38 2.71 -17.15
N GLU A 158 6.38 3.25 -17.81
CA GLU A 158 7.70 3.62 -17.29
C GLU A 158 7.64 4.44 -15.99
N ARG A 159 6.57 5.21 -15.79
CA ARG A 159 6.33 6.02 -14.57
C ARG A 159 6.09 5.18 -13.31
N ILE A 160 5.38 4.06 -13.40
CA ILE A 160 5.08 3.19 -12.25
C ILE A 160 6.36 2.46 -11.84
N TYR A 161 7.14 2.06 -12.81
CA TYR A 161 8.42 1.41 -12.63
C TYR A 161 9.42 2.27 -11.84
N HIS A 162 9.57 3.53 -12.22
CA HIS A 162 10.46 4.47 -11.51
C HIS A 162 10.02 4.78 -10.07
N GLN A 163 8.73 4.87 -9.83
CA GLN A 163 8.21 5.17 -8.49
C GLN A 163 8.47 4.03 -7.51
N GLN A 164 8.29 2.78 -7.94
CA GLN A 164 8.58 1.61 -7.11
C GLN A 164 10.07 1.42 -6.88
N GLN A 165 10.92 1.69 -7.86
CA GLN A 165 12.37 1.65 -7.70
C GLN A 165 12.86 2.71 -6.70
N GLN A 166 12.37 3.95 -6.76
CA GLN A 166 12.75 5.00 -5.83
C GLN A 166 12.37 4.64 -4.38
N GLN A 167 11.18 4.08 -4.17
CA GLN A 167 10.76 3.65 -2.83
C GLN A 167 11.67 2.58 -2.24
N GLN A 168 12.26 1.72 -3.06
CA GLN A 168 13.11 0.63 -2.60
C GLN A 168 14.57 1.02 -2.42
N GLN A 169 15.11 1.89 -3.26
CA GLN A 169 16.49 2.39 -3.10
C GLN A 169 16.67 3.19 -1.80
N GLN A 170 15.61 3.87 -1.34
CA GLN A 170 15.64 4.64 -0.09
C GLN A 170 15.57 3.76 1.18
N GLN A 171 15.16 2.50 1.05
CA GLN A 171 15.15 1.55 2.19
C GLN A 171 16.52 0.87 2.42
N GLN A 172 17.48 1.07 1.53
CA GLN A 172 18.80 0.43 1.57
C GLN A 172 19.92 1.36 2.08
N GLN A 173 19.61 2.63 2.33
CA GLN A 173 20.50 3.61 2.96
C GLN A 173 20.19 3.76 4.46
#